data_8d43e56130c87aeeaf2fda3ba05a4131
#
_entry.id   8d43e56130c87aeeaf2fda3ba05a4131
#
_cell.length_a   1.000
_cell.length_b   1.000
_cell.length_c   1.000
_cell.angle_alpha   90.00
_cell.angle_beta   90.00
_cell.angle_gamma   90.00
#
_symmetry.space_group_name_H-M   'P 1'
#
loop_
_entity.id
_entity.type
_entity.pdbx_description
1 polymer ?
#
loop_
_entity_poly.entity_id
_entity_poly.type
_entity_poly.pdbx_seq_one_letter_code
_entity_poly.pdbx_strand_id
1 'polypeptide(L)'
;MCTSVVVGEKATADGSFMIARSADSSAMKAQHFIIHESCDNPVGSVYSCAAHHGLNNFTYPLPAHSLRFTTVANWKTQLHGAVGFNELGVGLTGTESIFALDDALLVDPWNKETGISEDDIPDVILPRASSAKEACALLGSIIEEIGAAEGFGVGFIDDKDVWYLETGTAHQWLAHRCPPEKYMATGNQGRLRKYSPECPGMMASKNVVKFAAEHGFYDPAKGDFDFAAAYTRDDSRDRVYNDPRVWVMQKHFNPSIE
;
A
#
# COMPACT_ATOMS: atom_id res chain seq x y z
N MET A 1 -0.09 10.66 10.45
CA MET A 1 -1.34 10.41 9.66
C MET A 1 -1.06 10.81 8.23
N CYS A 2 -1.73 10.20 7.27
CA CYS A 2 -1.52 10.46 5.85
C CYS A 2 -2.85 10.55 5.12
N THR A 3 -2.87 11.23 3.98
CA THR A 3 -4.02 11.29 3.08
C THR A 3 -3.50 11.14 1.67
N SER A 4 -4.08 10.21 0.91
CA SER A 4 -3.63 9.91 -0.45
C SER A 4 -4.75 10.07 -1.46
N VAL A 5 -4.34 10.31 -2.70
CA VAL A 5 -5.21 10.24 -3.87
C VAL A 5 -4.52 9.47 -4.98
N VAL A 6 -5.27 8.59 -5.63
CA VAL A 6 -4.90 7.92 -6.87
C VAL A 6 -5.89 8.30 -7.94
N VAL A 7 -5.43 8.60 -9.15
CA VAL A 7 -6.25 9.17 -10.23
C VAL A 7 -5.98 8.44 -11.54
N GLY A 8 -7.04 7.98 -12.18
CA GLY A 8 -6.98 7.39 -13.53
C GLY A 8 -6.81 8.46 -14.63
N GLU A 9 -6.29 8.06 -15.76
CA GLU A 9 -5.85 8.93 -16.87
C GLU A 9 -6.97 9.82 -17.45
N LYS A 10 -8.21 9.35 -17.47
CA LYS A 10 -9.34 10.12 -17.99
C LYS A 10 -10.00 11.03 -16.95
N ALA A 11 -9.54 10.96 -15.70
CA ALA A 11 -9.95 11.86 -14.63
C ALA A 11 -8.98 13.04 -14.42
N THR A 12 -7.90 13.11 -15.22
CA THR A 12 -6.93 14.21 -15.26
C THR A 12 -7.13 15.07 -16.49
N ALA A 13 -6.63 16.29 -16.45
CA ALA A 13 -6.80 17.26 -17.55
C ALA A 13 -5.90 16.93 -18.75
N ASP A 14 -4.78 16.27 -18.56
CA ASP A 14 -3.76 16.01 -19.56
C ASP A 14 -3.60 14.51 -19.94
N GLY A 15 -4.45 13.64 -19.38
CA GLY A 15 -4.39 12.19 -19.62
C GLY A 15 -3.30 11.47 -18.84
N SER A 16 -2.70 12.10 -17.84
CA SER A 16 -1.71 11.45 -16.98
C SER A 16 -2.39 10.63 -15.87
N PHE A 17 -1.69 9.59 -15.40
CA PHE A 17 -2.02 8.98 -14.11
C PHE A 17 -1.39 9.80 -12.98
N MET A 18 -2.02 9.81 -11.81
CA MET A 18 -1.47 10.50 -10.64
C MET A 18 -1.58 9.66 -9.38
N ILE A 19 -0.55 9.72 -8.55
CA ILE A 19 -0.61 9.37 -7.15
C ILE A 19 0.00 10.50 -6.33
N ALA A 20 -0.63 10.84 -5.22
CA ALA A 20 -0.11 11.84 -4.30
C ALA A 20 -0.46 11.48 -2.86
N ARG A 21 0.41 11.87 -1.93
CA ARG A 21 0.22 11.63 -0.50
C ARG A 21 0.76 12.79 0.34
N SER A 22 0.00 13.20 1.36
CA SER A 22 0.55 13.95 2.47
C SER A 22 1.18 12.99 3.48
N ALA A 23 2.40 13.30 3.93
CA ALA A 23 3.06 12.58 5.02
C ALA A 23 2.92 13.41 6.30
N ASP A 24 1.80 13.22 7.01
CA ASP A 24 1.49 14.02 8.19
C ASP A 24 2.30 13.52 9.39
N SER A 25 3.29 14.30 9.79
CA SER A 25 4.19 13.98 10.88
C SER A 25 4.50 15.23 11.72
N SER A 26 5.46 15.15 12.63
CA SER A 26 5.88 16.32 13.38
C SER A 26 6.55 17.35 12.46
N ALA A 27 6.37 18.65 12.76
CA ALA A 27 6.92 19.75 11.98
C ALA A 27 8.46 19.72 11.80
N MET A 28 9.16 18.98 12.65
CA MET A 28 10.62 18.85 12.62
C MET A 28 11.11 17.63 11.81
N LYS A 29 10.23 16.89 11.17
CA LYS A 29 10.57 15.76 10.28
C LYS A 29 10.74 16.24 8.84
N ALA A 30 11.82 16.90 8.56
CA ALA A 30 12.20 17.24 7.19
C ALA A 30 12.52 15.96 6.40
N GLN A 31 12.09 15.91 5.16
CA GLN A 31 12.39 14.84 4.22
C GLN A 31 13.43 15.30 3.21
N HIS A 32 14.23 14.37 2.69
CA HIS A 32 15.16 14.63 1.63
C HIS A 32 15.06 13.59 0.53
N PHE A 33 15.44 13.98 -0.66
CA PHE A 33 15.45 13.12 -1.85
C PHE A 33 16.77 12.33 -1.88
N ILE A 34 16.65 11.01 -2.03
CA ILE A 34 17.79 10.10 -2.11
C ILE A 34 17.74 9.40 -3.46
N ILE A 35 18.92 9.25 -4.09
CA ILE A 35 19.12 8.46 -5.29
C ILE A 35 19.88 7.20 -4.91
N HIS A 36 19.33 6.05 -5.25
CA HIS A 36 19.95 4.75 -5.14
C HIS A 36 20.42 4.35 -6.53
N GLU A 37 21.73 4.24 -6.74
CA GLU A 37 22.27 3.89 -8.05
C GLU A 37 22.03 2.41 -8.38
N SER A 38 21.91 2.10 -9.68
CA SER A 38 21.80 0.72 -10.15
C SER A 38 23.09 -0.06 -9.83
N CYS A 39 22.94 -1.32 -9.49
CA CYS A 39 24.09 -2.19 -9.22
C CYS A 39 23.78 -3.65 -9.46
N ASP A 40 24.83 -4.43 -9.79
CA ASP A 40 24.76 -5.87 -9.82
C ASP A 40 24.98 -6.45 -8.41
N ASN A 41 24.12 -7.36 -8.02
CA ASN A 41 24.20 -7.98 -6.70
C ASN A 41 24.87 -9.35 -6.78
N PRO A 42 25.76 -9.70 -5.85
CA PRO A 42 26.28 -11.06 -5.74
C PRO A 42 25.16 -12.08 -5.59
N VAL A 43 25.36 -13.27 -6.14
CA VAL A 43 24.38 -14.36 -6.01
C VAL A 43 24.11 -14.68 -4.55
N GLY A 44 22.84 -14.75 -4.18
CA GLY A 44 22.40 -15.02 -2.81
C GLY A 44 22.39 -13.81 -1.89
N SER A 45 22.63 -12.60 -2.40
CA SER A 45 22.46 -11.37 -1.62
C SER A 45 21.02 -11.16 -1.21
N VAL A 46 20.81 -10.63 0.00
CA VAL A 46 19.48 -10.33 0.55
C VAL A 46 19.42 -8.86 1.02
N TYR A 47 18.26 -8.27 0.85
CA TYR A 47 17.88 -7.09 1.61
C TYR A 47 17.65 -7.48 3.07
N SER A 48 18.02 -6.62 4.00
CA SER A 48 17.81 -6.82 5.45
C SER A 48 17.33 -5.55 6.11
N CYS A 49 16.10 -5.56 6.63
CA CYS A 49 15.55 -4.46 7.41
C CYS A 49 16.41 -4.11 8.62
N ALA A 50 16.93 -5.11 9.34
CA ALA A 50 17.81 -4.90 10.48
C ALA A 50 19.08 -4.13 10.12
N ALA A 51 19.64 -4.36 8.94
CA ALA A 51 20.85 -3.68 8.47
C ALA A 51 20.57 -2.25 7.95
N HIS A 52 19.41 -2.03 7.31
CA HIS A 52 19.05 -0.74 6.69
C HIS A 52 18.32 0.20 7.65
N HIS A 53 17.36 -0.32 8.40
CA HIS A 53 16.44 0.47 9.21
C HIS A 53 16.48 0.16 10.70
N GLY A 54 16.93 -1.05 11.07
CA GLY A 54 17.00 -1.47 12.47
C GLY A 54 15.64 -1.70 13.13
N LEU A 55 14.58 -1.97 12.33
CA LEU A 55 13.21 -2.07 12.83
C LEU A 55 12.83 -3.50 13.22
N ASN A 56 13.12 -4.47 12.34
CA ASN A 56 12.83 -5.88 12.56
C ASN A 56 13.82 -6.78 11.79
N ASN A 57 13.57 -8.08 11.73
CA ASN A 57 14.43 -9.07 11.07
C ASN A 57 13.92 -9.48 9.67
N PHE A 58 13.10 -8.67 9.02
CA PHE A 58 12.65 -8.93 7.66
C PHE A 58 13.84 -8.99 6.71
N THR A 59 13.84 -10.00 5.84
CA THR A 59 14.82 -10.15 4.75
C THR A 59 14.11 -10.56 3.47
N TYR A 60 14.64 -10.11 2.32
CA TYR A 60 14.12 -10.49 1.02
C TYR A 60 15.27 -10.63 0.00
N PRO A 61 15.26 -11.63 -0.90
CA PRO A 61 16.32 -11.76 -1.91
C PRO A 61 16.48 -10.51 -2.75
N LEU A 62 17.70 -10.04 -2.95
CA LEU A 62 17.99 -8.98 -3.92
C LEU A 62 17.88 -9.52 -5.36
N PRO A 63 17.45 -8.70 -6.34
CA PRO A 63 17.52 -9.09 -7.76
C PRO A 63 18.98 -9.18 -8.19
N ALA A 64 19.27 -9.95 -9.24
CA ALA A 64 20.64 -10.03 -9.78
C ALA A 64 21.17 -8.65 -10.21
N HIS A 65 20.28 -7.80 -10.74
CA HIS A 65 20.54 -6.40 -11.04
C HIS A 65 19.47 -5.54 -10.37
N SER A 66 19.89 -4.63 -9.49
CA SER A 66 19.04 -3.60 -8.89
C SER A 66 18.93 -2.41 -9.83
N LEU A 67 17.72 -2.03 -10.19
CA LEU A 67 17.43 -0.81 -10.94
C LEU A 67 17.81 0.42 -10.11
N ARG A 68 18.19 1.50 -10.79
CA ARG A 68 18.30 2.82 -10.16
C ARG A 68 16.92 3.29 -9.71
N PHE A 69 16.81 3.79 -8.48
CA PHE A 69 15.54 4.30 -7.96
C PHE A 69 15.75 5.47 -6.99
N THR A 70 14.65 6.09 -6.62
CA THR A 70 14.65 7.22 -5.69
C THR A 70 13.79 6.92 -4.48
N THR A 71 14.10 7.55 -3.35
CA THR A 71 13.25 7.58 -2.15
C THR A 71 13.22 8.97 -1.56
N VAL A 72 12.21 9.24 -0.72
CA VAL A 72 12.07 10.50 0.02
C VAL A 72 11.94 10.16 1.50
N ALA A 73 13.08 10.03 2.17
CA ALA A 73 13.17 9.61 3.56
C ALA A 73 13.29 10.79 4.53
N ASN A 74 13.03 10.52 5.80
CA ASN A 74 13.36 11.46 6.88
C ASN A 74 14.88 11.68 6.94
N TRP A 75 15.32 12.93 6.83
CA TRP A 75 16.74 13.28 6.72
C TRP A 75 17.58 12.81 7.91
N LYS A 76 16.98 12.69 9.10
CA LYS A 76 17.69 12.34 10.33
C LYS A 76 17.74 10.82 10.57
N THR A 77 16.63 10.13 10.36
CA THR A 77 16.50 8.70 10.67
C THR A 77 16.67 7.80 9.47
N GLN A 78 16.60 8.35 8.26
CA GLN A 78 16.55 7.62 6.99
C GLN A 78 15.31 6.70 6.86
N LEU A 79 14.37 6.79 7.79
CA LEU A 79 13.13 6.03 7.80
C LEU A 79 12.04 6.75 6.99
N HIS A 80 10.94 6.03 6.71
CA HIS A 80 9.80 6.52 5.95
C HIS A 80 10.18 6.99 4.55
N GLY A 81 10.95 6.17 3.85
CA GLY A 81 11.36 6.39 2.47
C GLY A 81 10.25 6.42 1.44
N ALA A 82 9.17 5.98 1.82
CA ALA A 82 7.76 5.98 1.50
C ALA A 82 7.31 6.38 0.08
N VAL A 83 8.09 7.06 -0.74
CA VAL A 83 7.75 7.44 -2.11
C VAL A 83 8.99 7.43 -2.99
N GLY A 84 8.83 7.00 -4.22
CA GLY A 84 9.92 7.03 -5.19
C GLY A 84 9.52 6.46 -6.54
N PHE A 85 10.46 6.57 -7.47
CA PHE A 85 10.37 6.00 -8.82
C PHE A 85 11.64 5.25 -9.15
N ASN A 86 11.53 4.19 -9.92
CA ASN A 86 12.68 3.57 -10.53
C ASN A 86 12.92 4.10 -11.97
N GLU A 87 14.04 3.72 -12.58
CA GLU A 87 14.45 4.16 -13.92
C GLU A 87 13.55 3.65 -15.05
N LEU A 88 12.68 2.67 -14.77
CA LEU A 88 11.67 2.20 -15.73
C LEU A 88 10.35 2.99 -15.62
N GLY A 89 10.28 4.00 -14.75
CA GLY A 89 9.11 4.82 -14.55
C GLY A 89 8.04 4.21 -13.63
N VAL A 90 8.35 3.10 -12.95
CA VAL A 90 7.47 2.55 -11.92
C VAL A 90 7.64 3.33 -10.63
N GLY A 91 6.54 3.89 -10.13
CA GLY A 91 6.50 4.62 -8.88
C GLY A 91 5.64 3.95 -7.83
N LEU A 92 5.90 4.27 -6.58
CA LEU A 92 5.03 3.93 -5.47
C LEU A 92 4.92 5.12 -4.49
N THR A 93 3.78 5.20 -3.83
CA THR A 93 3.64 5.99 -2.61
C THR A 93 3.36 5.02 -1.47
N GLY A 94 4.26 4.95 -0.52
CA GLY A 94 4.00 4.31 0.74
C GLY A 94 3.17 5.29 1.56
N THR A 95 2.77 5.08 2.66
CA THR A 95 1.76 4.17 3.16
C THR A 95 0.85 4.99 4.04
N GLU A 96 -0.43 4.85 3.89
CA GLU A 96 -1.32 5.22 4.98
C GLU A 96 -1.37 4.06 5.97
N SER A 97 -1.13 4.32 7.25
CA SER A 97 -1.41 3.30 8.26
C SER A 97 -2.89 2.95 8.26
N ILE A 98 -3.21 1.68 8.01
CA ILE A 98 -4.56 1.14 8.05
C ILE A 98 -4.72 0.34 9.34
N PHE A 99 -5.85 0.51 10.01
CA PHE A 99 -6.14 -0.19 11.25
C PHE A 99 -7.07 -1.36 10.98
N ALA A 100 -6.62 -2.58 11.29
CA ALA A 100 -7.43 -3.78 11.20
C ALA A 100 -8.42 -3.89 12.36
N LEU A 101 -9.42 -4.76 12.20
CA LEU A 101 -10.27 -5.19 13.30
C LEU A 101 -9.45 -5.96 14.34
N ASP A 102 -9.67 -5.69 15.62
CA ASP A 102 -9.00 -6.38 16.72
C ASP A 102 -9.26 -7.90 16.66
N ASP A 103 -10.49 -8.32 16.37
CA ASP A 103 -10.85 -9.73 16.23
C ASP A 103 -10.10 -10.42 15.07
N ALA A 104 -9.88 -9.72 13.96
CA ALA A 104 -9.10 -10.25 12.84
C ALA A 104 -7.61 -10.43 13.21
N LEU A 105 -7.07 -9.51 14.01
CA LEU A 105 -5.70 -9.59 14.51
C LEU A 105 -5.51 -10.63 15.62
N LEU A 106 -6.57 -11.08 16.30
CA LEU A 106 -6.47 -12.23 17.20
C LEU A 106 -6.20 -13.54 16.44
N VAL A 107 -6.62 -13.60 15.19
CA VAL A 107 -6.48 -14.80 14.33
C VAL A 107 -5.22 -14.73 13.47
N ASP A 108 -4.94 -13.58 12.88
CA ASP A 108 -3.79 -13.35 12.01
C ASP A 108 -3.09 -12.03 12.41
N PRO A 109 -2.30 -12.05 13.51
CA PRO A 109 -1.64 -10.87 14.05
C PRO A 109 -0.51 -10.39 13.13
N TRP A 110 -0.25 -9.07 13.17
CA TRP A 110 0.90 -8.49 12.45
C TRP A 110 2.20 -9.22 12.78
N ASN A 111 2.95 -9.60 11.76
CA ASN A 111 4.26 -10.24 11.90
C ASN A 111 5.34 -9.17 12.20
N LYS A 112 5.35 -8.64 13.40
CA LYS A 112 6.26 -7.55 13.80
C LYS A 112 7.74 -7.95 13.80
N GLU A 113 8.04 -9.23 13.85
CA GLU A 113 9.42 -9.71 13.99
C GLU A 113 10.11 -9.89 12.63
N THR A 114 9.40 -10.42 11.64
CA THR A 114 9.98 -10.75 10.34
C THR A 114 9.10 -10.33 9.15
N GLY A 115 7.98 -9.65 9.38
CA GLY A 115 7.09 -9.16 8.33
C GLY A 115 7.64 -7.92 7.64
N ILE A 116 7.17 -7.67 6.42
CA ILE A 116 7.50 -6.45 5.69
C ILE A 116 6.84 -5.23 6.35
N SER A 117 7.62 -4.19 6.60
CA SER A 117 7.14 -2.90 7.10
C SER A 117 6.97 -1.87 5.98
N GLU A 118 6.30 -0.76 6.27
CA GLU A 118 6.19 0.35 5.32
C GLU A 118 7.56 0.89 4.86
N ASP A 119 8.55 0.84 5.74
CA ASP A 119 9.89 1.34 5.45
C ASP A 119 10.67 0.44 4.47
N ASP A 120 10.36 -0.86 4.42
CA ASP A 120 11.03 -1.83 3.53
C ASP A 120 10.50 -1.78 2.09
N ILE A 121 9.26 -1.34 1.89
CA ILE A 121 8.56 -1.45 0.61
C ILE A 121 9.31 -0.81 -0.56
N PRO A 122 9.79 0.44 -0.48
CA PRO A 122 10.52 1.06 -1.58
C PRO A 122 11.80 0.31 -1.95
N ASP A 123 12.57 -0.10 -0.94
CA ASP A 123 13.87 -0.76 -1.11
C ASP A 123 13.76 -2.20 -1.64
N VAL A 124 12.59 -2.83 -1.47
CA VAL A 124 12.33 -4.17 -1.99
C VAL A 124 11.66 -4.14 -3.36
N ILE A 125 10.74 -3.22 -3.59
CA ILE A 125 9.90 -3.20 -4.79
C ILE A 125 10.57 -2.43 -5.93
N LEU A 126 11.05 -1.19 -5.70
CA LEU A 126 11.56 -0.32 -6.75
C LEU A 126 12.81 -0.87 -7.46
N PRO A 127 13.75 -1.59 -6.80
CA PRO A 127 14.91 -2.14 -7.47
C PRO A 127 14.60 -3.18 -8.57
N ARG A 128 13.36 -3.66 -8.70
CA ARG A 128 13.04 -4.81 -9.57
C ARG A 128 11.75 -4.72 -10.36
N ALA A 129 10.80 -3.89 -9.96
CA ALA A 129 9.51 -3.85 -10.61
C ALA A 129 9.58 -3.20 -11.99
N SER A 130 8.95 -3.83 -12.99
CA SER A 130 8.88 -3.33 -14.38
C SER A 130 7.52 -2.73 -14.74
N SER A 131 6.52 -2.84 -13.84
CA SER A 131 5.21 -2.20 -13.99
C SER A 131 4.53 -2.00 -12.65
N ALA A 132 3.55 -1.10 -12.60
CA ALA A 132 2.73 -0.86 -11.42
C ALA A 132 1.98 -2.12 -10.96
N LYS A 133 1.46 -2.89 -11.92
CA LYS A 133 0.78 -4.16 -11.64
C LYS A 133 1.72 -5.19 -11.03
N GLU A 134 2.93 -5.34 -11.57
CA GLU A 134 3.95 -6.25 -11.04
C GLU A 134 4.40 -5.83 -9.65
N ALA A 135 4.65 -4.53 -9.43
CA ALA A 135 4.99 -3.97 -8.13
C ALA A 135 3.93 -4.30 -7.06
N CYS A 136 2.66 -4.09 -7.40
CA CYS A 136 1.52 -4.41 -6.54
C CYS A 136 1.40 -5.91 -6.26
N ALA A 137 1.53 -6.76 -7.29
CA ALA A 137 1.48 -8.22 -7.15
C ALA A 137 2.64 -8.77 -6.33
N LEU A 138 3.84 -8.20 -6.49
CA LEU A 138 5.02 -8.57 -5.71
C LEU A 138 4.83 -8.27 -4.23
N LEU A 139 4.37 -7.06 -3.89
CA LEU A 139 4.07 -6.75 -2.49
C LEU A 139 3.02 -7.69 -1.93
N GLY A 140 1.95 -7.96 -2.68
CA GLY A 140 0.92 -8.91 -2.28
C GLY A 140 1.46 -10.31 -2.01
N SER A 141 2.37 -10.82 -2.84
CA SER A 141 2.98 -12.14 -2.62
C SER A 141 3.88 -12.17 -1.37
N ILE A 142 4.62 -11.09 -1.11
CA ILE A 142 5.43 -10.97 0.11
C ILE A 142 4.55 -10.97 1.36
N ILE A 143 3.42 -10.25 1.32
CA ILE A 143 2.43 -10.25 2.40
C ILE A 143 1.87 -11.66 2.63
N GLU A 144 1.51 -12.39 1.56
CA GLU A 144 1.00 -13.76 1.71
C GLU A 144 2.03 -14.75 2.27
N GLU A 145 3.30 -14.62 1.88
CA GLU A 145 4.35 -15.60 2.19
C GLU A 145 5.05 -15.34 3.53
N ILE A 146 5.26 -14.05 3.84
CA ILE A 146 6.07 -13.63 5.00
C ILE A 146 5.22 -12.91 6.04
N GLY A 147 4.21 -12.17 5.59
CA GLY A 147 3.35 -11.33 6.41
C GLY A 147 3.75 -9.87 6.42
N ALA A 148 2.79 -9.01 6.73
CA ALA A 148 2.99 -7.59 7.01
C ALA A 148 3.31 -7.36 8.49
N ALA A 149 4.23 -6.45 8.79
CA ALA A 149 4.57 -6.07 10.16
C ALA A 149 3.53 -5.13 10.79
N GLU A 150 2.74 -4.50 9.96
CA GLU A 150 1.73 -3.48 10.33
C GLU A 150 0.69 -3.31 9.22
N GLY A 151 -0.36 -2.55 9.49
CA GLY A 151 -1.39 -2.25 8.50
C GLY A 151 -1.02 -1.04 7.66
N PHE A 152 -1.10 -1.19 6.33
CA PHE A 152 -0.79 -0.12 5.39
C PHE A 152 -1.62 -0.17 4.10
N GLY A 153 -1.74 1.00 3.45
CA GLY A 153 -2.20 1.15 2.08
C GLY A 153 -1.08 1.69 1.20
N VAL A 154 -0.94 1.19 -0.03
CA VAL A 154 0.14 1.58 -0.96
C VAL A 154 -0.40 1.80 -2.37
N GLY A 155 -0.08 2.95 -2.96
CA GLY A 155 -0.33 3.23 -4.38
C GLY A 155 0.88 2.86 -5.24
N PHE A 156 0.64 2.27 -6.42
CA PHE A 156 1.63 1.97 -7.44
C PHE A 156 1.22 2.61 -8.76
N ILE A 157 2.18 3.15 -9.49
CA ILE A 157 1.94 3.87 -10.75
C ILE A 157 3.01 3.53 -11.79
N ASP A 158 2.59 3.50 -13.05
CA ASP A 158 3.45 3.56 -14.22
C ASP A 158 2.77 4.39 -15.33
N ASP A 159 3.25 4.29 -16.57
CA ASP A 159 2.68 4.98 -17.72
C ASP A 159 1.38 4.36 -18.26
N LYS A 160 0.89 3.26 -17.67
CA LYS A 160 -0.28 2.49 -18.15
C LYS A 160 -1.35 2.32 -17.10
N ASP A 161 -0.96 2.27 -15.81
CA ASP A 161 -1.84 1.87 -14.74
C ASP A 161 -1.54 2.58 -13.41
N VAL A 162 -2.58 2.67 -12.59
CA VAL A 162 -2.47 2.97 -11.17
C VAL A 162 -3.18 1.89 -10.38
N TRP A 163 -2.49 1.32 -9.41
CA TRP A 163 -2.99 0.31 -8.48
C TRP A 163 -2.93 0.82 -7.05
N TYR A 164 -3.87 0.39 -6.23
CA TYR A 164 -3.85 0.66 -4.80
C TYR A 164 -4.12 -0.63 -4.03
N LEU A 165 -3.24 -0.94 -3.07
CA LEU A 165 -3.29 -2.14 -2.23
C LEU A 165 -3.55 -1.72 -0.79
N GLU A 166 -4.40 -2.47 -0.08
CA GLU A 166 -4.64 -2.39 1.35
C GLU A 166 -4.42 -3.73 2.03
N THR A 167 -3.78 -3.70 3.21
CA THR A 167 -3.70 -4.88 4.09
C THR A 167 -4.94 -4.98 4.97
N GLY A 168 -5.40 -6.21 5.22
CA GLY A 168 -6.46 -6.53 6.19
C GLY A 168 -5.89 -7.09 7.49
N THR A 169 -4.95 -8.01 7.39
CA THR A 169 -4.20 -8.63 8.49
C THR A 169 -2.76 -8.89 8.06
N ALA A 170 -1.98 -9.64 8.84
CA ALA A 170 -0.62 -9.97 8.45
C ALA A 170 -0.53 -10.61 7.05
N HIS A 171 -1.47 -11.48 6.68
CA HIS A 171 -1.42 -12.23 5.42
C HIS A 171 -2.60 -11.97 4.48
N GLN A 172 -3.57 -11.12 4.87
CA GLN A 172 -4.73 -10.82 4.02
C GLN A 172 -4.61 -9.40 3.43
N TRP A 173 -4.80 -9.29 2.13
CA TRP A 173 -4.72 -8.04 1.39
C TRP A 173 -5.69 -8.02 0.20
N LEU A 174 -6.01 -6.82 -0.25
CA LEU A 174 -6.78 -6.55 -1.47
C LEU A 174 -6.15 -5.39 -2.23
N ALA A 175 -6.15 -5.46 -3.55
CA ALA A 175 -5.73 -4.37 -4.42
C ALA A 175 -6.71 -4.15 -5.57
N HIS A 176 -6.90 -2.88 -5.91
CA HIS A 176 -7.70 -2.47 -7.05
C HIS A 176 -6.86 -1.62 -8.02
N ARG A 177 -7.04 -1.87 -9.31
CA ARG A 177 -6.66 -0.94 -10.37
C ARG A 177 -7.63 0.24 -10.31
N CYS A 178 -7.11 1.46 -10.30
CA CYS A 178 -7.95 2.65 -10.42
C CYS A 178 -8.58 2.68 -11.82
N PRO A 179 -9.92 2.72 -11.96
CA PRO A 179 -10.54 2.86 -13.26
C PRO A 179 -10.13 4.18 -13.93
N PRO A 180 -9.99 4.21 -15.27
CA PRO A 180 -9.52 5.39 -16.00
C PRO A 180 -10.28 6.67 -15.67
N GLU A 181 -11.60 6.60 -15.50
CA GLU A 181 -12.50 7.75 -15.28
C GLU A 181 -12.68 8.10 -13.79
N LYS A 182 -11.93 7.44 -12.91
CA LYS A 182 -12.14 7.57 -11.46
C LYS A 182 -10.90 8.12 -10.77
N TYR A 183 -11.14 8.61 -9.57
CA TYR A 183 -10.12 8.80 -8.56
C TYR A 183 -10.56 8.13 -7.25
N MET A 184 -9.61 7.85 -6.39
CA MET A 184 -9.84 7.38 -5.03
C MET A 184 -9.07 8.30 -4.08
N ALA A 185 -9.75 8.78 -3.05
CA ALA A 185 -9.15 9.50 -1.94
C ALA A 185 -9.21 8.61 -0.69
N THR A 186 -8.10 8.51 0.02
CA THR A 186 -7.98 7.67 1.22
C THR A 186 -7.40 8.47 2.39
N GLY A 187 -7.72 8.03 3.59
CA GLY A 187 -7.08 8.41 4.84
C GLY A 187 -6.47 7.18 5.52
N ASN A 188 -6.27 7.23 6.82
CA ASN A 188 -5.77 6.09 7.59
C ASN A 188 -6.90 5.08 7.92
N GLN A 189 -7.56 4.59 6.89
CA GLN A 189 -8.75 3.74 6.98
C GLN A 189 -8.84 2.87 5.74
N GLY A 190 -9.21 1.59 5.89
CA GLY A 190 -9.50 0.71 4.75
C GLY A 190 -10.69 1.20 3.93
N ARG A 191 -10.53 1.32 2.62
CA ARG A 191 -11.52 1.87 1.69
C ARG A 191 -11.89 0.90 0.58
N LEU A 192 -11.08 -0.12 0.34
CA LEU A 192 -11.39 -1.13 -0.66
C LEU A 192 -12.50 -2.05 -0.16
N ARG A 193 -13.54 -2.23 -0.97
CA ARG A 193 -14.75 -2.95 -0.58
C ARG A 193 -14.92 -4.26 -1.33
N LYS A 194 -15.25 -4.18 -2.60
CA LYS A 194 -15.61 -5.34 -3.41
C LYS A 194 -14.39 -6.12 -3.86
N TYR A 195 -14.52 -7.43 -3.90
CA TYR A 195 -13.57 -8.32 -4.55
C TYR A 195 -14.31 -9.32 -5.45
N SER A 196 -13.80 -9.50 -6.65
CA SER A 196 -14.21 -10.53 -7.59
C SER A 196 -12.97 -11.12 -8.25
N PRO A 197 -12.70 -12.42 -8.08
CA PRO A 197 -11.54 -13.09 -8.66
C PRO A 197 -11.51 -13.06 -10.21
N GLU A 198 -12.67 -12.91 -10.85
CA GLU A 198 -12.79 -12.81 -12.31
C GLU A 198 -12.51 -11.40 -12.83
N CYS A 199 -12.43 -10.39 -11.95
CA CYS A 199 -12.17 -9.01 -12.35
C CYS A 199 -10.67 -8.78 -12.56
N PRO A 200 -10.19 -8.49 -13.79
CA PRO A 200 -8.76 -8.29 -14.04
C PRO A 200 -8.19 -7.02 -13.41
N GLY A 201 -9.06 -6.16 -12.89
CA GLY A 201 -8.69 -4.96 -12.13
C GLY A 201 -8.63 -5.18 -10.62
N MET A 202 -8.67 -6.42 -10.16
CA MET A 202 -8.59 -6.75 -8.73
C MET A 202 -7.58 -7.87 -8.49
N MET A 203 -6.83 -7.76 -7.42
CA MET A 203 -5.93 -8.80 -6.91
C MET A 203 -6.12 -8.89 -5.40
N ALA A 204 -5.98 -10.09 -4.84
CA ALA A 204 -6.09 -10.31 -3.40
C ALA A 204 -5.30 -11.53 -2.96
N SER A 205 -5.11 -11.69 -1.66
CA SER A 205 -4.63 -12.95 -1.10
C SER A 205 -5.56 -14.10 -1.46
N LYS A 206 -4.99 -15.27 -1.74
CA LYS A 206 -5.70 -16.45 -2.28
C LYS A 206 -6.91 -16.86 -1.46
N ASN A 207 -6.85 -16.64 -0.16
CA ASN A 207 -7.87 -17.09 0.79
C ASN A 207 -8.69 -15.94 1.40
N VAL A 208 -8.60 -14.72 0.88
CA VAL A 208 -9.19 -13.51 1.50
C VAL A 208 -10.66 -13.68 1.88
N VAL A 209 -11.49 -14.21 0.99
CA VAL A 209 -12.92 -14.41 1.25
C VAL A 209 -13.16 -15.62 2.15
N LYS A 210 -12.45 -16.73 1.87
CA LYS A 210 -12.59 -17.97 2.64
C LYS A 210 -12.16 -17.76 4.09
N PHE A 211 -11.02 -17.11 4.31
CA PHE A 211 -10.51 -16.79 5.64
C PHE A 211 -11.52 -15.95 6.44
N ALA A 212 -12.09 -14.90 5.82
CA ALA A 212 -13.10 -14.07 6.47
C ALA A 212 -14.34 -14.88 6.88
N ALA A 213 -14.82 -15.79 6.00
CA ALA A 213 -15.98 -16.63 6.29
C ALA A 213 -15.70 -17.67 7.39
N GLU A 214 -14.55 -18.33 7.35
CA GLU A 214 -14.16 -19.35 8.33
C GLU A 214 -13.99 -18.79 9.76
N HIS A 215 -13.60 -17.51 9.87
CA HIS A 215 -13.41 -16.84 11.14
C HIS A 215 -14.56 -15.92 11.57
N GLY A 216 -15.68 -15.93 10.79
CA GLY A 216 -16.88 -15.19 11.15
C GLY A 216 -16.84 -13.68 10.87
N PHE A 217 -15.86 -13.20 10.11
CA PHE A 217 -15.76 -11.79 9.68
C PHE A 217 -16.65 -11.48 8.47
N TYR A 218 -17.11 -12.51 7.79
CA TYR A 218 -18.01 -12.44 6.65
C TYR A 218 -19.00 -13.58 6.66
N ASP A 219 -20.27 -13.29 6.39
CA ASP A 219 -21.34 -14.28 6.24
C ASP A 219 -21.89 -14.26 4.81
N PRO A 220 -21.60 -15.28 3.98
CA PRO A 220 -22.09 -15.34 2.60
C PRO A 220 -23.62 -15.30 2.45
N ALA A 221 -24.37 -15.65 3.50
CA ALA A 221 -25.84 -15.58 3.49
C ALA A 221 -26.37 -14.14 3.63
N LYS A 222 -25.54 -13.19 4.04
CA LYS A 222 -25.92 -11.79 4.27
C LYS A 222 -25.61 -10.85 3.10
N GLY A 223 -24.93 -11.32 2.07
CA GLY A 223 -24.64 -10.52 0.88
C GLY A 223 -23.23 -10.73 0.32
N ASP A 224 -22.82 -9.82 -0.56
CA ASP A 224 -21.50 -9.85 -1.20
C ASP A 224 -20.37 -9.57 -0.19
N PHE A 225 -19.18 -10.08 -0.50
CA PHE A 225 -17.99 -9.84 0.29
C PHE A 225 -17.57 -8.36 0.24
N ASP A 226 -17.35 -7.80 1.42
CA ASP A 226 -16.85 -6.44 1.61
C ASP A 226 -15.55 -6.50 2.44
N PHE A 227 -14.41 -6.24 1.79
CA PHE A 227 -13.09 -6.36 2.41
C PHE A 227 -12.92 -5.43 3.61
N ALA A 228 -13.26 -4.16 3.45
CA ALA A 228 -13.11 -3.20 4.54
C ALA A 228 -14.01 -3.57 5.74
N ALA A 229 -15.24 -4.02 5.48
CA ALA A 229 -16.13 -4.46 6.56
C ALA A 229 -15.65 -5.73 7.27
N ALA A 230 -14.96 -6.63 6.53
CA ALA A 230 -14.46 -7.89 7.07
C ALA A 230 -13.15 -7.74 7.85
N TYR A 231 -12.30 -6.78 7.48
CA TYR A 231 -10.93 -6.73 8.00
C TYR A 231 -10.51 -5.43 8.64
N THR A 232 -11.16 -4.30 8.32
CA THR A 232 -10.66 -3.00 8.76
C THR A 232 -11.58 -2.33 9.77
N ARG A 233 -10.97 -1.54 10.64
CA ARG A 233 -11.69 -0.77 11.65
C ARG A 233 -12.53 0.32 10.99
N ASP A 234 -13.76 0.50 11.48
CA ASP A 234 -14.65 1.62 11.17
C ASP A 234 -15.31 2.08 12.47
N ASP A 235 -14.66 2.95 13.21
CA ASP A 235 -15.11 3.42 14.52
C ASP A 235 -15.30 4.95 14.58
N SER A 236 -15.63 5.46 15.75
CA SER A 236 -15.86 6.90 15.96
C SER A 236 -14.61 7.75 15.69
N ARG A 237 -13.40 7.19 15.78
CA ARG A 237 -12.16 7.89 15.47
C ARG A 237 -12.05 8.12 13.97
N ASP A 238 -12.46 7.16 13.15
CA ASP A 238 -12.45 7.27 11.69
C ASP A 238 -13.37 8.39 11.22
N ARG A 239 -14.54 8.52 11.83
CA ARG A 239 -15.50 9.62 11.55
C ARG A 239 -14.94 11.01 11.86
N VAL A 240 -14.04 11.13 12.80
CA VAL A 240 -13.42 12.41 13.17
C VAL A 240 -12.14 12.69 12.38
N TYR A 241 -11.32 11.66 12.14
CA TYR A 241 -9.98 11.84 11.57
C TYR A 241 -9.86 11.47 10.10
N ASN A 242 -10.61 10.48 9.62
CA ASN A 242 -10.48 9.96 8.26
C ASN A 242 -11.57 10.50 7.33
N ASP A 243 -12.83 10.37 7.68
CA ASP A 243 -13.93 10.78 6.82
C ASP A 243 -13.89 12.26 6.44
N PRO A 244 -13.62 13.23 7.35
CA PRO A 244 -13.54 14.63 6.96
C PRO A 244 -12.42 14.93 5.96
N ARG A 245 -11.27 14.27 6.05
CA ARG A 245 -10.15 14.44 5.12
C ARG A 245 -10.51 13.95 3.73
N VAL A 246 -11.11 12.78 3.64
CA VAL A 246 -11.60 12.19 2.39
C VAL A 246 -12.71 13.06 1.80
N TRP A 247 -13.67 13.50 2.63
CA TRP A 247 -14.76 14.37 2.20
C TRP A 247 -14.25 15.70 1.63
N VAL A 248 -13.30 16.36 2.28
CA VAL A 248 -12.70 17.62 1.79
C VAL A 248 -12.09 17.44 0.40
N MET A 249 -11.34 16.36 0.17
CA MET A 249 -10.77 16.07 -1.15
C MET A 249 -11.87 15.79 -2.19
N GLN A 250 -12.82 14.93 -1.83
CA GLN A 250 -13.95 14.61 -2.72
C GLN A 250 -14.78 15.85 -3.06
N LYS A 251 -15.07 16.70 -2.07
CA LYS A 251 -15.79 17.97 -2.27
C LYS A 251 -15.02 18.94 -3.15
N HIS A 252 -13.69 18.97 -3.03
CA HIS A 252 -12.85 19.82 -3.87
C HIS A 252 -12.86 19.35 -5.33
N PHE A 253 -12.72 18.05 -5.58
CA PHE A 253 -12.72 17.49 -6.93
C PHE A 253 -14.12 17.39 -7.55
N ASN A 254 -15.14 17.23 -6.74
CA ASN A 254 -16.54 17.21 -7.17
C ASN A 254 -17.42 18.08 -6.26
N PRO A 255 -17.63 19.36 -6.62
CA PRO A 255 -18.41 20.30 -5.81
C PRO A 255 -19.87 19.89 -5.57
N SER A 256 -20.42 18.94 -6.33
CA SER A 256 -21.79 18.42 -6.13
C SER A 256 -21.94 17.45 -4.95
N ILE A 257 -20.84 16.97 -4.37
CA ILE A 257 -20.88 16.13 -3.16
C ILE A 257 -21.31 16.99 -1.97
N GLU A 258 -22.32 16.53 -1.23
CA GLU A 258 -22.85 17.18 -0.03
C GLU A 258 -22.23 16.64 1.27
#